data_d85101c5a321bf3c861937328c5a976b
#
_entry.id   d85101c5a321bf3c861937328c5a976b
#
_cell.length_a   1.000
_cell.length_b   1.000
_cell.length_c   1.000
_cell.angle_alpha   90.00
_cell.angle_beta   90.00
_cell.angle_gamma   90.00
#
_symmetry.space_group_name_H-M   'P 1'
#
loop_
_entity.id
_entity.type
_entity.pdbx_description
1 polymer ?
#
loop_
_entity_poly.entity_id
_entity_poly.type
_entity_poly.pdbx_seq_one_letter_code
_entity_poly.pdbx_strand_id
1 'polypeptide(L)'
;ERMPGLPDLESLPIPEEPVLPDSVPFPPGEAEAWRRLQSFVDWDDPVVHDYAQARNRLDLDGTSQLSPYLRFGNLSARQAVVSALSAIDAAPDTQARKGAETWLNELIWREFYMAILHHFPTVLEQSFRANLRQIAWENDEDAFAAWCAGRTGYPVVDAAMRQLVQSGWMHNRARMVVASFLVKDLLIDWRWGERFFMQHLVDGDPASNNGGWQWTAGTGTDAAPYFRIFNPVLQSKKHDPDGV
;
A
#
# COMPACT_ATOMS: atom_id res chain seq x y z
N GLU A 1 1.19 -13.20 -36.10
CA GLU A 1 -0.14 -13.10 -36.76
C GLU A 1 -0.88 -11.92 -36.14
N ARG A 2 -1.20 -10.90 -36.94
CA ARG A 2 -2.01 -9.76 -36.50
C ARG A 2 -3.44 -10.23 -36.24
N MET A 3 -3.99 -9.89 -35.09
CA MET A 3 -5.43 -10.09 -34.82
C MET A 3 -6.26 -9.23 -35.79
N PRO A 4 -7.17 -9.81 -36.58
CA PRO A 4 -8.01 -9.03 -37.47
C PRO A 4 -8.96 -8.13 -36.68
N GLY A 5 -9.00 -6.85 -37.05
CA GLY A 5 -9.98 -5.90 -36.52
C GLY A 5 -9.52 -4.94 -35.43
N LEU A 6 -8.23 -4.96 -35.06
CA LEU A 6 -7.69 -3.87 -34.25
C LEU A 6 -7.30 -2.68 -35.14
N PRO A 7 -7.74 -1.45 -34.82
CA PRO A 7 -7.26 -0.27 -35.52
C PRO A 7 -5.75 -0.16 -35.39
N ASP A 8 -5.08 0.31 -36.44
CA ASP A 8 -3.68 0.71 -36.34
C ASP A 8 -3.58 1.84 -35.31
N LEU A 9 -3.11 1.50 -34.12
CA LEU A 9 -2.77 2.50 -33.12
C LEU A 9 -1.50 3.19 -33.61
N GLU A 10 -1.62 4.47 -34.02
CA GLU A 10 -0.43 5.31 -34.18
C GLU A 10 0.35 5.27 -32.87
N SER A 11 1.61 4.86 -32.92
CA SER A 11 2.48 4.91 -31.75
C SER A 11 2.62 6.37 -31.36
N LEU A 12 2.03 6.74 -30.23
CA LEU A 12 2.30 8.04 -29.64
C LEU A 12 3.81 8.14 -29.40
N PRO A 13 4.45 9.28 -29.72
CA PRO A 13 5.86 9.47 -29.44
C PRO A 13 6.07 9.26 -27.93
N ILE A 14 6.96 8.33 -27.58
CA ILE A 14 7.36 8.16 -26.17
C ILE A 14 8.03 9.47 -25.76
N PRO A 15 7.58 10.13 -24.69
CA PRO A 15 8.27 11.31 -24.18
C PRO A 15 9.75 10.99 -23.96
N GLU A 16 10.62 12.00 -24.11
CA GLU A 16 12.02 11.88 -23.74
C GLU A 16 12.11 11.23 -22.36
N GLU A 17 13.03 10.28 -22.20
CA GLU A 17 13.21 9.57 -20.94
C GLU A 17 13.34 10.58 -19.78
N PRO A 18 12.51 10.48 -18.75
CA PRO A 18 12.62 11.40 -17.62
C PRO A 18 14.01 11.26 -16.98
N VAL A 19 14.63 12.37 -16.63
CA VAL A 19 15.87 12.34 -15.84
C VAL A 19 15.53 11.72 -14.49
N LEU A 20 15.93 10.47 -14.31
CA LEU A 20 15.75 9.77 -13.05
C LEU A 20 16.80 10.25 -12.03
N PRO A 21 16.44 10.31 -10.73
CA PRO A 21 17.42 10.60 -9.69
C PRO A 21 18.49 9.51 -9.63
N ASP A 22 19.69 9.86 -9.13
CA ASP A 22 20.84 8.95 -9.03
C ASP A 22 20.54 7.67 -8.23
N SER A 23 19.58 7.73 -7.30
CA SER A 23 19.08 6.57 -6.57
C SER A 23 17.60 6.40 -6.77
N VAL A 24 17.20 5.27 -7.36
CA VAL A 24 15.79 4.86 -7.52
C VAL A 24 15.48 3.80 -6.48
N PRO A 25 14.56 4.06 -5.52
CA PRO A 25 14.23 3.08 -4.47
C PRO A 25 13.70 1.75 -5.04
N PHE A 26 13.09 1.80 -6.23
CA PHE A 26 12.51 0.66 -6.93
C PHE A 26 13.04 0.61 -8.36
N PRO A 27 14.26 0.07 -8.59
CA PRO A 27 14.76 -0.15 -9.95
C PRO A 27 13.78 -0.98 -10.76
N PRO A 28 13.49 -0.63 -12.03
CA PRO A 28 12.49 -1.34 -12.82
C PRO A 28 12.97 -2.70 -13.29
N GLY A 29 12.00 -3.55 -13.66
CA GLY A 29 12.25 -4.79 -14.36
C GLY A 29 12.06 -6.08 -13.56
N GLU A 30 11.95 -7.18 -14.30
CA GLU A 30 11.70 -8.51 -13.73
C GLU A 30 12.86 -9.02 -12.88
N ALA A 31 14.11 -8.72 -13.28
CA ALA A 31 15.29 -9.17 -12.56
C ALA A 31 15.31 -8.65 -11.11
N GLU A 32 15.00 -7.38 -10.92
CA GLU A 32 14.91 -6.78 -9.57
C GLU A 32 13.72 -7.32 -8.79
N ALA A 33 12.57 -7.52 -9.44
CA ALA A 33 11.40 -8.14 -8.82
C ALA A 33 11.74 -9.54 -8.26
N TRP A 34 12.43 -10.36 -9.07
CA TRP A 34 12.88 -11.67 -8.65
C TRP A 34 13.92 -11.63 -7.54
N ARG A 35 14.90 -10.74 -7.64
CA ARG A 35 15.91 -10.57 -6.60
C ARG A 35 15.25 -10.25 -5.24
N ARG A 36 14.29 -9.33 -5.21
CA ARG A 36 13.55 -8.97 -3.97
C ARG A 36 12.71 -10.14 -3.46
N LEU A 37 12.02 -10.85 -4.34
CA LEU A 37 11.25 -12.03 -3.95
C LEU A 37 12.16 -13.09 -3.35
N GLN A 38 13.28 -13.42 -4.02
CA GLN A 38 14.23 -14.40 -3.52
C GLN A 38 14.83 -13.98 -2.17
N SER A 39 15.29 -12.74 -2.03
CA SER A 39 15.81 -12.24 -0.75
C SER A 39 14.77 -12.29 0.39
N PHE A 40 13.50 -12.14 0.09
CA PHE A 40 12.44 -12.19 1.09
C PHE A 40 12.07 -13.63 1.52
N VAL A 41 12.19 -14.60 0.60
CA VAL A 41 11.88 -16.02 0.85
C VAL A 41 13.13 -16.90 0.88
N ASP A 42 14.33 -16.32 1.06
CA ASP A 42 15.61 -17.04 1.06
C ASP A 42 15.54 -18.27 1.97
N TRP A 43 16.13 -19.38 1.52
CA TRP A 43 16.08 -20.64 2.25
C TRP A 43 16.97 -20.66 3.50
N ASP A 44 18.02 -19.84 3.52
CA ASP A 44 18.99 -19.79 4.63
C ASP A 44 18.57 -18.84 5.76
N ASP A 45 17.95 -17.71 5.43
CA ASP A 45 17.46 -16.69 6.39
C ASP A 45 16.18 -16.01 5.89
N PRO A 46 15.05 -16.72 5.88
CA PRO A 46 13.82 -16.24 5.25
C PRO A 46 13.11 -15.17 6.06
N VAL A 47 13.23 -13.89 5.64
CA VAL A 47 12.52 -12.73 6.23
C VAL A 47 11.01 -12.99 6.34
N VAL A 48 10.45 -13.74 5.40
CA VAL A 48 9.02 -14.11 5.37
C VAL A 48 8.58 -14.87 6.61
N HIS A 49 9.47 -15.61 7.28
CA HIS A 49 9.14 -16.35 8.50
C HIS A 49 8.87 -15.43 9.71
N ASP A 50 9.50 -14.28 9.75
CA ASP A 50 9.26 -13.27 10.79
C ASP A 50 8.21 -12.22 10.40
N TYR A 51 7.64 -12.34 9.20
CA TYR A 51 6.74 -11.33 8.64
C TYR A 51 5.54 -11.00 9.55
N ALA A 52 4.97 -11.97 10.27
CA ALA A 52 3.83 -11.73 11.15
C ALA A 52 4.16 -10.72 12.27
N GLN A 53 5.40 -10.68 12.76
CA GLN A 53 5.88 -9.76 13.78
C GLN A 53 6.45 -8.49 13.15
N ALA A 54 7.30 -8.63 12.12
CA ALA A 54 8.07 -7.54 11.52
C ALA A 54 7.21 -6.61 10.66
N ARG A 55 6.15 -7.10 10.01
CA ARG A 55 5.31 -6.34 9.08
C ARG A 55 4.73 -5.02 9.59
N ASN A 56 4.70 -4.82 10.89
CA ASN A 56 4.17 -3.61 11.49
C ASN A 56 5.26 -2.65 12.01
N ARG A 57 6.52 -3.06 12.00
CA ARG A 57 7.66 -2.26 12.44
C ARG A 57 8.06 -1.31 11.31
N LEU A 58 8.10 -0.01 11.59
CA LEU A 58 8.46 1.02 10.61
C LEU A 58 9.98 1.17 10.47
N ASP A 59 10.70 0.82 11.52
CA ASP A 59 12.14 0.86 11.68
C ASP A 59 12.88 -0.38 11.15
N LEU A 60 12.15 -1.40 10.66
CA LEU A 60 12.73 -2.64 10.14
C LEU A 60 12.41 -2.84 8.66
N ASP A 61 13.37 -3.39 7.91
CA ASP A 61 13.13 -3.88 6.55
C ASP A 61 12.49 -5.29 6.59
N GLY A 62 11.32 -5.37 7.20
CA GLY A 62 10.57 -6.62 7.45
C GLY A 62 9.49 -6.93 6.42
N THR A 63 9.49 -6.27 5.24
CA THR A 63 8.50 -6.46 4.19
C THR A 63 9.13 -6.78 2.84
N SER A 64 8.39 -7.44 1.96
CA SER A 64 8.90 -7.84 0.64
C SER A 64 9.14 -6.67 -0.32
N GLN A 65 8.48 -5.53 -0.09
CA GLN A 65 8.48 -4.35 -0.97
C GLN A 65 8.20 -4.68 -2.45
N LEU A 66 7.35 -5.69 -2.70
CA LEU A 66 7.03 -6.19 -4.05
C LEU A 66 5.84 -5.47 -4.70
N SER A 67 5.18 -4.56 -3.98
CA SER A 67 3.97 -3.89 -4.48
C SER A 67 4.15 -3.17 -5.82
N PRO A 68 5.24 -2.44 -6.13
CA PRO A 68 5.45 -1.84 -7.45
C PRO A 68 5.54 -2.89 -8.54
N TYR A 69 6.26 -3.98 -8.30
CA TYR A 69 6.49 -5.04 -9.29
C TYR A 69 5.23 -5.85 -9.57
N LEU A 70 4.39 -6.07 -8.55
CA LEU A 70 3.07 -6.67 -8.72
C LEU A 70 2.11 -5.72 -9.46
N ARG A 71 2.23 -4.40 -9.22
CA ARG A 71 1.41 -3.38 -9.89
C ARG A 71 1.68 -3.33 -11.40
N PHE A 72 2.94 -3.38 -11.80
CA PHE A 72 3.35 -3.27 -13.19
C PHE A 72 3.54 -4.63 -13.90
N GLY A 73 3.27 -5.74 -13.22
CA GLY A 73 3.36 -7.07 -13.81
C GLY A 73 4.78 -7.58 -14.02
N ASN A 74 5.80 -6.95 -13.44
CA ASN A 74 7.18 -7.47 -13.44
C ASN A 74 7.29 -8.77 -12.63
N LEU A 75 6.36 -9.00 -11.71
CA LEU A 75 6.16 -10.24 -10.97
C LEU A 75 4.67 -10.59 -11.00
N SER A 76 4.32 -11.83 -11.35
CA SER A 76 2.92 -12.24 -11.28
C SER A 76 2.51 -12.59 -9.85
N ALA A 77 1.24 -12.31 -9.49
CA ALA A 77 0.70 -12.72 -8.19
C ALA A 77 0.78 -14.24 -7.99
N ARG A 78 0.67 -15.04 -9.05
CA ARG A 78 0.81 -16.51 -8.98
C ARG A 78 2.22 -16.94 -8.53
N GLN A 79 3.25 -16.29 -9.03
CA GLN A 79 4.63 -16.55 -8.62
C GLN A 79 4.83 -16.23 -7.15
N ALA A 80 4.33 -15.08 -6.70
CA ALA A 80 4.37 -14.71 -5.27
C ALA A 80 3.61 -15.72 -4.39
N VAL A 81 2.42 -16.18 -4.82
CA VAL A 81 1.64 -17.19 -4.10
C VAL A 81 2.38 -18.53 -4.03
N VAL A 82 2.99 -18.99 -5.14
CA VAL A 82 3.80 -20.23 -5.15
C VAL A 82 4.95 -20.11 -4.16
N SER A 83 5.66 -18.99 -4.14
CA SER A 83 6.75 -18.75 -3.18
C SER A 83 6.25 -18.72 -1.74
N ALA A 84 5.07 -18.13 -1.48
CA ALA A 84 4.46 -18.14 -0.15
C ALA A 84 4.10 -19.55 0.32
N LEU A 85 3.51 -20.37 -0.56
CA LEU A 85 3.18 -21.76 -0.25
C LEU A 85 4.44 -22.59 0.02
N SER A 86 5.49 -22.42 -0.79
CA SER A 86 6.78 -23.07 -0.55
C SER A 86 7.40 -22.67 0.79
N ALA A 87 7.32 -21.39 1.18
CA ALA A 87 7.80 -20.92 2.48
C ALA A 87 6.97 -21.49 3.66
N ILE A 88 5.66 -21.67 3.47
CA ILE A 88 4.79 -22.33 4.45
C ILE A 88 5.18 -23.80 4.64
N ASP A 89 5.45 -24.51 3.55
CA ASP A 89 5.82 -25.93 3.58
C ASP A 89 7.23 -26.14 4.15
N ALA A 90 8.13 -25.22 3.95
CA ALA A 90 9.51 -25.25 4.45
C ALA A 90 9.65 -24.68 5.89
N ALA A 91 8.59 -24.15 6.47
CA ALA A 91 8.66 -23.50 7.77
C ALA A 91 9.10 -24.47 8.89
N PRO A 92 10.18 -24.15 9.64
CA PRO A 92 10.74 -25.04 10.66
C PRO A 92 9.85 -25.16 11.90
N ASP A 93 8.99 -24.20 12.14
CA ASP A 93 8.11 -24.14 13.31
C ASP A 93 6.80 -23.39 13.04
N THR A 94 5.95 -23.33 14.04
CA THR A 94 4.62 -22.68 13.97
C THR A 94 4.72 -21.16 13.78
N GLN A 95 5.76 -20.51 14.32
CA GLN A 95 5.95 -19.07 14.21
C GLN A 95 6.34 -18.70 12.77
N ALA A 96 7.32 -19.39 12.21
CA ALA A 96 7.75 -19.23 10.83
C ALA A 96 6.59 -19.48 9.85
N ARG A 97 5.84 -20.57 10.07
CA ARG A 97 4.64 -20.87 9.29
C ARG A 97 3.63 -19.73 9.34
N LYS A 98 3.38 -19.17 10.52
CA LYS A 98 2.48 -18.03 10.72
C LYS A 98 2.96 -16.79 9.97
N GLY A 99 4.27 -16.55 9.90
CA GLY A 99 4.87 -15.49 9.11
C GLY A 99 4.48 -15.61 7.62
N ALA A 100 4.80 -16.76 7.03
CA ALA A 100 4.52 -17.04 5.62
C ALA A 100 3.00 -17.04 5.29
N GLU A 101 2.16 -17.62 6.14
CA GLU A 101 0.70 -17.55 6.02
C GLU A 101 0.17 -16.11 6.08
N THR A 102 0.77 -15.28 6.93
CA THR A 102 0.39 -13.87 7.04
C THR A 102 0.74 -13.12 5.75
N TRP A 103 1.89 -13.40 5.13
CA TRP A 103 2.24 -12.82 3.84
C TRP A 103 1.33 -13.30 2.71
N LEU A 104 0.99 -14.59 2.67
CA LEU A 104 0.00 -15.12 1.71
C LEU A 104 -1.34 -14.36 1.82
N ASN A 105 -1.78 -14.06 3.02
CA ASN A 105 -3.01 -13.30 3.24
C ASN A 105 -2.96 -11.89 2.63
N GLU A 106 -1.79 -11.23 2.57
CA GLU A 106 -1.67 -9.93 1.90
C GLU A 106 -1.88 -10.03 0.37
N LEU A 107 -1.44 -11.14 -0.24
CA LEU A 107 -1.71 -11.41 -1.66
C LEU A 107 -3.20 -11.68 -1.89
N ILE A 108 -3.87 -12.36 -0.96
CA ILE A 108 -5.32 -12.59 -1.00
C ILE A 108 -6.09 -11.27 -0.84
N TRP A 109 -5.66 -10.38 0.04
CA TRP A 109 -6.26 -9.04 0.20
C TRP A 109 -6.18 -8.24 -1.10
N ARG A 110 -5.06 -8.31 -1.81
CA ARG A 110 -4.91 -7.66 -3.12
C ARG A 110 -5.98 -8.15 -4.10
N GLU A 111 -6.15 -9.45 -4.25
CA GLU A 111 -7.15 -10.05 -5.14
C GLU A 111 -8.60 -9.72 -4.68
N PHE A 112 -8.83 -9.69 -3.38
CA PHE A 112 -10.12 -9.28 -2.82
C PHE A 112 -10.49 -7.85 -3.25
N TYR A 113 -9.59 -6.88 -3.11
CA TYR A 113 -9.89 -5.51 -3.53
C TYR A 113 -10.05 -5.37 -5.05
N MET A 114 -9.31 -6.12 -5.83
CA MET A 114 -9.52 -6.18 -7.28
C MET A 114 -10.90 -6.72 -7.65
N ALA A 115 -11.37 -7.77 -6.97
CA ALA A 115 -12.70 -8.31 -7.15
C ALA A 115 -13.78 -7.29 -6.74
N ILE A 116 -13.58 -6.57 -5.62
CA ILE A 116 -14.49 -5.50 -5.20
C ILE A 116 -14.59 -4.41 -6.28
N LEU A 117 -13.46 -3.91 -6.78
CA LEU A 117 -13.46 -2.89 -7.81
C LEU A 117 -14.14 -3.38 -9.11
N HIS A 118 -13.88 -4.64 -9.50
CA HIS A 118 -14.51 -5.24 -10.68
C HIS A 118 -16.03 -5.32 -10.58
N HIS A 119 -16.55 -5.77 -9.44
CA HIS A 119 -18.00 -5.96 -9.25
C HIS A 119 -18.73 -4.67 -8.83
N PHE A 120 -18.04 -3.73 -8.23
CA PHE A 120 -18.58 -2.49 -7.68
C PHE A 120 -17.75 -1.26 -8.09
N PRO A 121 -17.63 -0.96 -9.41
CA PRO A 121 -16.72 0.11 -9.89
C PRO A 121 -17.05 1.50 -9.33
N THR A 122 -18.29 1.72 -8.89
CA THR A 122 -18.72 2.98 -8.27
C THR A 122 -18.00 3.30 -6.95
N VAL A 123 -17.25 2.35 -6.37
CA VAL A 123 -16.47 2.58 -5.15
C VAL A 123 -15.36 3.62 -5.34
N LEU A 124 -14.92 3.86 -6.58
CA LEU A 124 -13.95 4.91 -6.89
C LEU A 124 -14.50 6.32 -6.62
N GLU A 125 -15.81 6.49 -6.72
CA GLU A 125 -16.46 7.79 -6.61
C GLU A 125 -17.19 8.00 -5.29
N GLN A 126 -17.64 6.91 -4.66
CA GLN A 126 -18.49 6.96 -3.49
C GLN A 126 -18.21 5.82 -2.50
N SER A 127 -18.60 6.03 -1.25
CA SER A 127 -18.51 5.00 -0.21
C SER A 127 -19.26 3.73 -0.61
N PHE A 128 -18.66 2.56 -0.38
CA PHE A 128 -19.30 1.27 -0.62
C PHE A 128 -20.61 1.16 0.19
N ARG A 129 -20.55 1.51 1.49
CA ARG A 129 -21.72 1.53 2.37
C ARG A 129 -22.60 2.73 2.06
N ALA A 130 -23.79 2.48 1.50
CA ALA A 130 -24.71 3.53 1.04
C ALA A 130 -25.11 4.53 2.14
N ASN A 131 -25.29 4.07 3.37
CA ASN A 131 -25.64 4.92 4.52
C ASN A 131 -24.51 5.84 4.99
N LEU A 132 -23.29 5.68 4.46
CA LEU A 132 -22.12 6.49 4.79
C LEU A 132 -21.63 7.36 3.63
N ARG A 133 -22.45 7.52 2.59
CA ARG A 133 -22.14 8.37 1.43
C ARG A 133 -22.28 9.86 1.69
N GLN A 134 -23.05 10.21 2.72
CA GLN A 134 -23.39 11.60 3.05
C GLN A 134 -22.76 12.05 4.39
N ILE A 135 -21.57 11.54 4.69
CA ILE A 135 -20.82 12.03 5.85
C ILE A 135 -20.49 13.51 5.61
N ALA A 136 -20.83 14.37 6.57
CA ALA A 136 -20.43 15.75 6.56
C ALA A 136 -18.96 15.85 6.99
N TRP A 137 -18.08 16.03 6.00
CA TRP A 137 -16.66 16.25 6.22
C TRP A 137 -16.39 17.74 6.43
N GLU A 138 -15.44 18.09 7.31
CA GLU A 138 -15.02 19.49 7.52
C GLU A 138 -14.27 20.05 6.31
N ASN A 139 -13.42 19.21 5.70
CA ASN A 139 -12.66 19.53 4.48
C ASN A 139 -11.87 20.84 4.56
N ASP A 140 -11.18 21.07 5.68
CA ASP A 140 -10.27 22.19 5.86
C ASP A 140 -9.08 22.08 4.89
N GLU A 141 -8.97 23.02 3.96
CA GLU A 141 -7.93 23.04 2.92
C GLU A 141 -6.54 23.32 3.50
N ASP A 142 -6.41 24.15 4.52
CA ASP A 142 -5.13 24.46 5.15
C ASP A 142 -4.62 23.26 5.94
N ALA A 143 -5.49 22.56 6.66
CA ALA A 143 -5.16 21.32 7.35
C ALA A 143 -4.77 20.21 6.34
N PHE A 144 -5.46 20.10 5.22
CA PHE A 144 -5.10 19.17 4.14
C PHE A 144 -3.74 19.51 3.54
N ALA A 145 -3.46 20.77 3.24
CA ALA A 145 -2.18 21.22 2.72
C ALA A 145 -1.03 20.94 3.71
N ALA A 146 -1.26 21.13 5.00
CA ALA A 146 -0.29 20.80 6.05
C ALA A 146 -0.04 19.29 6.13
N TRP A 147 -1.07 18.46 6.01
CA TRP A 147 -0.95 17.00 5.94
C TRP A 147 -0.16 16.55 4.71
N CYS A 148 -0.50 17.03 3.53
CA CYS A 148 0.23 16.74 2.29
C CYS A 148 1.72 17.09 2.38
N ALA A 149 2.05 18.20 3.04
CA ALA A 149 3.42 18.69 3.19
C ALA A 149 4.19 18.03 4.36
N GLY A 150 3.57 17.10 5.13
CA GLY A 150 4.18 16.51 6.32
C GLY A 150 4.54 17.54 7.38
N ARG A 151 3.59 18.44 7.70
CA ARG A 151 3.74 19.55 8.67
C ARG A 151 2.55 19.61 9.65
N THR A 152 2.05 18.45 10.04
CA THR A 152 0.93 18.33 10.99
C THR A 152 1.34 18.56 12.44
N GLY A 153 2.65 18.46 12.74
CA GLY A 153 3.20 18.48 14.09
C GLY A 153 3.22 17.12 14.77
N TYR A 154 2.77 16.06 14.10
CA TYR A 154 2.88 14.68 14.58
C TYR A 154 4.01 13.96 13.86
N PRO A 155 5.16 13.68 14.51
CA PRO A 155 6.38 13.21 13.83
C PRO A 155 6.17 12.00 12.93
N VAL A 156 5.45 10.97 13.37
CA VAL A 156 5.19 9.76 12.57
C VAL A 156 4.34 10.06 11.33
N VAL A 157 3.39 10.97 11.41
CA VAL A 157 2.56 11.40 10.28
C VAL A 157 3.43 12.20 9.31
N ASP A 158 4.19 13.16 9.83
CA ASP A 158 5.01 14.06 9.04
C ASP A 158 6.14 13.33 8.32
N ALA A 159 6.82 12.40 9.00
CA ALA A 159 7.86 11.56 8.41
C ALA A 159 7.30 10.69 7.28
N ALA A 160 6.17 10.03 7.52
CA ALA A 160 5.52 9.17 6.54
C ALA A 160 5.09 9.94 5.28
N MET A 161 4.51 11.13 5.43
CA MET A 161 4.10 11.96 4.30
C MET A 161 5.30 12.49 3.50
N ARG A 162 6.38 12.86 4.18
CA ARG A 162 7.64 13.24 3.51
C ARG A 162 8.27 12.07 2.77
N GLN A 163 8.28 10.87 3.36
CA GLN A 163 8.74 9.66 2.69
C GLN A 163 7.96 9.42 1.40
N LEU A 164 6.62 9.52 1.44
CA LEU A 164 5.78 9.36 0.25
C LEU A 164 6.20 10.31 -0.89
N VAL A 165 6.31 11.61 -0.58
CA VAL A 165 6.64 12.62 -1.59
C VAL A 165 8.06 12.45 -2.14
N GLN A 166 9.01 12.02 -1.30
CA GLN A 166 10.42 11.87 -1.70
C GLN A 166 10.70 10.58 -2.45
N SER A 167 10.09 9.47 -2.05
CA SER A 167 10.42 8.14 -2.57
C SER A 167 9.34 7.51 -3.43
N GLY A 168 8.14 8.08 -3.44
CA GLY A 168 6.97 7.45 -4.08
C GLY A 168 6.46 6.21 -3.36
N TRP A 169 6.95 5.94 -2.14
CA TRP A 169 6.57 4.75 -1.39
C TRP A 169 6.35 5.08 0.09
N MET A 170 5.50 4.29 0.73
CA MET A 170 5.23 4.39 2.15
C MET A 170 4.91 3.00 2.70
N HIS A 171 5.48 2.67 3.84
CA HIS A 171 5.19 1.43 4.55
C HIS A 171 3.69 1.29 4.87
N ASN A 172 3.10 0.08 4.74
CA ASN A 172 1.65 -0.12 4.92
C ASN A 172 1.13 0.39 6.28
N ARG A 173 1.86 0.15 7.37
CA ARG A 173 1.45 0.65 8.69
C ARG A 173 1.40 2.19 8.73
N ALA A 174 2.34 2.86 8.09
CA ALA A 174 2.35 4.31 7.97
C ALA A 174 1.15 4.81 7.17
N ARG A 175 0.82 4.15 6.04
CA ARG A 175 -0.40 4.48 5.25
C ARG A 175 -1.65 4.45 6.12
N MET A 176 -1.80 3.43 6.97
CA MET A 176 -2.95 3.33 7.88
C MET A 176 -2.96 4.46 8.92
N VAL A 177 -1.82 4.84 9.47
CA VAL A 177 -1.70 5.91 10.47
C VAL A 177 -2.06 7.26 9.86
N VAL A 178 -1.44 7.63 8.73
CA VAL A 178 -1.67 8.93 8.10
C VAL A 178 -3.08 9.05 7.50
N ALA A 179 -3.65 7.94 7.00
CA ALA A 179 -5.03 7.93 6.52
C ALA A 179 -6.03 8.08 7.68
N SER A 180 -5.79 7.38 8.80
CA SER A 180 -6.62 7.55 10.01
C SER A 180 -6.55 8.99 10.53
N PHE A 181 -5.37 9.59 10.54
CA PHE A 181 -5.19 10.97 10.95
C PHE A 181 -6.01 11.93 10.07
N LEU A 182 -5.94 11.78 8.74
CA LEU A 182 -6.72 12.60 7.83
C LEU A 182 -8.23 12.49 8.07
N VAL A 183 -8.76 11.27 8.16
CA VAL A 183 -10.22 11.04 8.17
C VAL A 183 -10.83 11.11 9.55
N LYS A 184 -10.08 10.89 10.64
CA LYS A 184 -10.61 10.80 12.01
C LYS A 184 -10.21 11.98 12.88
N ASP A 185 -9.02 12.53 12.69
CA ASP A 185 -8.53 13.65 13.49
C ASP A 185 -8.76 14.98 12.78
N LEU A 186 -8.56 15.05 11.45
CA LEU A 186 -8.82 16.25 10.64
C LEU A 186 -10.22 16.28 10.02
N LEU A 187 -10.98 15.20 10.06
CA LEU A 187 -12.33 15.08 9.47
C LEU A 187 -12.38 15.48 7.99
N ILE A 188 -11.35 15.15 7.24
CA ILE A 188 -11.25 15.42 5.81
C ILE A 188 -11.69 14.18 5.02
N ASP A 189 -12.40 14.42 3.93
CA ASP A 189 -12.91 13.38 3.03
C ASP A 189 -11.78 12.45 2.55
N TRP A 190 -11.96 11.17 2.77
CA TRP A 190 -11.01 10.13 2.39
C TRP A 190 -10.61 10.19 0.91
N ARG A 191 -11.49 10.68 0.02
CA ARG A 191 -11.24 10.82 -1.43
C ARG A 191 -10.13 11.83 -1.75
N TRP A 192 -9.89 12.82 -0.87
CA TRP A 192 -8.78 13.75 -1.03
C TRP A 192 -7.45 13.04 -0.80
N GLY A 193 -7.35 12.27 0.27
CA GLY A 193 -6.15 11.49 0.57
C GLY A 193 -5.92 10.37 -0.44
N GLU A 194 -6.99 9.70 -0.88
CA GLU A 194 -6.94 8.65 -1.91
C GLU A 194 -6.31 9.16 -3.20
N ARG A 195 -6.78 10.31 -3.71
CA ARG A 195 -6.23 10.97 -4.90
C ARG A 195 -4.78 11.40 -4.70
N PHE A 196 -4.45 11.97 -3.55
CA PHE A 196 -3.08 12.37 -3.24
C PHE A 196 -2.13 11.16 -3.28
N PHE A 197 -2.55 10.03 -2.70
CA PHE A 197 -1.79 8.78 -2.76
C PHE A 197 -1.61 8.28 -4.19
N MET A 198 -2.68 8.24 -4.99
CA MET A 198 -2.58 7.81 -6.40
C MET A 198 -1.63 8.66 -7.23
N GLN A 199 -1.47 9.94 -6.90
CA GLN A 199 -0.57 10.85 -7.59
C GLN A 199 0.91 10.66 -7.21
N HIS A 200 1.18 10.11 -6.03
CA HIS A 200 2.55 10.03 -5.48
C HIS A 200 3.08 8.59 -5.37
N LEU A 201 2.21 7.59 -5.22
CA LEU A 201 2.64 6.21 -5.03
C LEU A 201 3.14 5.57 -6.32
N VAL A 202 4.37 5.06 -6.32
CA VAL A 202 4.92 4.22 -7.40
C VAL A 202 4.17 2.88 -7.53
N ASP A 203 3.60 2.39 -6.44
CA ASP A 203 2.77 1.17 -6.40
C ASP A 203 1.26 1.47 -6.42
N GLY A 204 0.88 2.68 -6.81
CA GLY A 204 -0.51 3.13 -6.84
C GLY A 204 -1.41 2.19 -7.64
N ASP A 205 -2.23 1.40 -6.94
CA ASP A 205 -3.23 0.50 -7.51
C ASP A 205 -4.63 0.97 -7.12
N PRO A 206 -5.52 1.27 -8.09
CA PRO A 206 -6.84 1.83 -7.78
C PRO A 206 -7.67 0.97 -6.82
N ALA A 207 -7.59 -0.37 -6.95
CA ALA A 207 -8.37 -1.27 -6.10
C ALA A 207 -7.85 -1.29 -4.65
N SER A 208 -6.54 -1.50 -4.49
CA SER A 208 -5.91 -1.60 -3.17
C SER A 208 -5.90 -0.24 -2.46
N ASN A 209 -5.61 0.85 -3.18
CA ASN A 209 -5.61 2.19 -2.61
C ASN A 209 -7.01 2.60 -2.14
N ASN A 210 -8.01 2.50 -3.02
CA ASN A 210 -9.41 2.81 -2.69
C ASN A 210 -9.91 1.95 -1.52
N GLY A 211 -9.65 0.63 -1.59
CA GLY A 211 -10.04 -0.30 -0.53
C GLY A 211 -9.43 0.05 0.83
N GLY A 212 -8.14 0.38 0.87
CA GLY A 212 -7.43 0.78 2.09
C GLY A 212 -7.95 2.09 2.67
N TRP A 213 -8.22 3.09 1.83
CA TRP A 213 -8.80 4.36 2.25
C TRP A 213 -10.20 4.19 2.81
N GLN A 214 -11.08 3.45 2.14
CA GLN A 214 -12.42 3.17 2.63
C GLN A 214 -12.42 2.27 3.87
N TRP A 215 -11.46 1.34 3.99
CA TRP A 215 -11.27 0.58 5.22
C TRP A 215 -11.00 1.51 6.41
N THR A 216 -10.06 2.44 6.26
CA THR A 216 -9.69 3.40 7.31
C THR A 216 -10.82 4.37 7.64
N ALA A 217 -11.51 4.87 6.62
CA ALA A 217 -12.66 5.77 6.80
C ALA A 217 -13.87 5.08 7.46
N GLY A 218 -13.91 3.75 7.44
CA GLY A 218 -15.05 2.99 7.96
C GLY A 218 -16.18 2.80 6.94
N THR A 219 -15.96 3.16 5.67
CA THR A 219 -16.99 3.25 4.62
C THR A 219 -16.96 2.08 3.63
N GLY A 220 -15.93 1.22 3.70
CA GLY A 220 -15.69 0.12 2.77
C GLY A 220 -16.43 -1.17 3.09
N THR A 221 -16.12 -2.21 2.33
CA THR A 221 -16.68 -3.58 2.47
C THR A 221 -16.30 -4.21 3.79
N ASP A 222 -15.00 -4.25 4.09
CA ASP A 222 -14.39 -4.80 5.31
C ASP A 222 -13.81 -3.66 6.15
N ALA A 223 -14.63 -2.66 6.41
CA ALA A 223 -14.19 -1.43 7.03
C ALA A 223 -13.84 -1.61 8.50
N ALA A 224 -12.80 -0.92 8.95
CA ALA A 224 -12.50 -0.77 10.36
C ALA A 224 -13.73 -0.20 11.10
N PRO A 225 -14.00 -0.65 12.33
CA PRO A 225 -15.05 -0.04 13.13
C PRO A 225 -14.84 1.49 13.24
N TYR A 226 -15.93 2.26 13.19
CA TYR A 226 -15.86 3.73 13.16
C TYR A 226 -15.09 4.32 14.35
N PHE A 227 -15.12 3.67 15.50
CA PHE A 227 -14.43 4.07 16.73
C PHE A 227 -12.94 3.69 16.74
N ARG A 228 -12.45 2.97 15.75
CA ARG A 228 -11.03 2.61 15.64
C ARG A 228 -10.24 3.81 15.10
N ILE A 229 -9.69 4.58 16.02
CA ILE A 229 -8.82 5.73 15.74
C ILE A 229 -7.39 5.33 16.08
N PHE A 230 -6.47 5.59 15.18
CA PHE A 230 -5.05 5.36 15.44
C PHE A 230 -4.42 6.61 16.05
N ASN A 231 -4.29 6.63 17.37
CA ASN A 231 -3.57 7.72 18.03
C ASN A 231 -2.12 7.76 17.54
N PRO A 232 -1.65 8.82 16.85
CA PRO A 232 -0.33 8.86 16.21
C PRO A 232 0.82 8.63 17.20
N VAL A 233 0.74 9.17 18.40
CA VAL A 233 1.77 9.03 19.42
C VAL A 233 1.89 7.59 19.92
N LEU A 234 0.76 6.91 20.11
CA LEU A 234 0.77 5.50 20.52
C LEU A 234 1.21 4.59 19.37
N GLN A 235 0.88 4.93 18.13
CA GLN A 235 1.35 4.20 16.95
C GLN A 235 2.87 4.32 16.79
N SER A 236 3.42 5.53 16.94
CA SER A 236 4.88 5.75 16.91
C SER A 236 5.57 4.90 17.97
N LYS A 237 5.20 5.04 19.24
CA LYS A 237 5.80 4.24 20.34
C LYS A 237 5.75 2.72 20.12
N LYS A 238 4.72 2.24 19.44
CA LYS A 238 4.52 0.81 19.20
C LYS A 238 5.28 0.27 17.99
N HIS A 239 5.37 1.06 16.93
CA HIS A 239 5.81 0.61 15.62
C HIS A 239 7.13 1.24 15.15
N ASP A 240 7.57 2.27 15.85
CA ASP A 240 8.82 3.00 15.64
C ASP A 240 9.34 3.46 17.01
N PRO A 241 9.73 2.52 17.89
CA PRO A 241 10.09 2.84 19.28
C PRO A 241 11.36 3.70 19.38
N ASP A 242 12.25 3.59 18.41
CA ASP A 242 13.54 4.28 18.40
C ASP A 242 13.49 5.61 17.61
N GLY A 243 12.39 5.87 16.89
CA GLY A 243 12.17 7.11 16.15
C GLY A 243 13.07 7.26 14.93
N VAL A 244 13.28 6.17 14.17
CA VAL A 244 14.20 6.10 13.03
C VAL A 244 13.54 6.53 11.72
#